data_3515d66ed5eb29d0c4f6df808e328e19
#
_entry.id   3515d66ed5eb29d0c4f6df808e328e19
#
_cell.length_a   1.000
_cell.length_b   1.000
_cell.length_c   1.000
_cell.angle_alpha   90.00
_cell.angle_beta   90.00
_cell.angle_gamma   90.00
#
_symmetry.space_group_name_H-M   'P 1'
#
loop_
_entity.id
_entity.type
_entity.pdbx_description
1 polymer ?
#
loop_
_entity_poly.entity_id
_entity_poly.type
_entity_poly.pdbx_seq_one_letter_code
_entity_poly.pdbx_strand_id
1 'polypeptide(L)'
;MRVDPATLLLPGPWEHQHIAANGTRFHVALSTPEGDDGDDAPLVLLLHAFPQNWYAWRAQLPALAAAGYRAVAMDLRGFGNSDRPPRFHDSLSLAADVSGVIRSLGAANAVIVGHGYGGQVAWSMPSLAPDVTRAVGILSSPHPIPLRSRQPRLLPASTLASLLFAQLPWVPERRLRDDWVPQLLKAWGAPDWDCEAAAHYADAMRLPSAAHHVMEQARWQVRSTPRPAGQRYLSAVREPIKVPVLGLHGAKDRCMPAYSRRFDNDFVAGDYTFRVLPGAGHFLPEEASASVTQHLLTFLSSLD
;
A
#
# COMPACT_ATOMS: atom_id res chain seq x y z
N MET A 1 2.20 18.28 20.71
CA MET A 1 1.39 19.26 19.94
C MET A 1 0.33 18.47 19.18
N ARG A 2 -0.91 18.95 19.12
CA ARG A 2 -2.00 18.29 18.40
C ARG A 2 -1.87 18.68 16.92
N VAL A 3 -1.77 17.71 16.02
CA VAL A 3 -1.72 17.95 14.58
C VAL A 3 -3.13 18.22 14.06
N ASP A 4 -3.29 19.23 13.21
CA ASP A 4 -4.54 19.49 12.50
C ASP A 4 -4.59 18.55 11.27
N PRO A 5 -5.63 17.70 11.11
CA PRO A 5 -5.78 16.85 9.93
C PRO A 5 -5.71 17.60 8.60
N ALA A 6 -6.15 18.86 8.55
CA ALA A 6 -6.10 19.69 7.35
C ALA A 6 -4.67 19.91 6.82
N THR A 7 -3.65 19.88 7.71
CA THR A 7 -2.24 20.03 7.29
C THR A 7 -1.71 18.84 6.51
N LEU A 8 -2.42 17.72 6.49
CA LEU A 8 -2.07 16.53 5.70
C LEU A 8 -2.67 16.55 4.29
N LEU A 9 -3.55 17.51 3.99
CA LEU A 9 -4.11 17.73 2.67
C LEU A 9 -3.20 18.69 1.88
N LEU A 10 -2.03 18.19 1.49
CA LEU A 10 -1.06 19.01 0.77
C LEU A 10 -1.57 19.36 -0.62
N PRO A 11 -1.46 20.64 -1.05
CA PRO A 11 -1.88 21.08 -2.38
C PRO A 11 -0.99 20.49 -3.48
N GLY A 12 -1.56 20.32 -4.67
CA GLY A 12 -0.85 19.82 -5.85
C GLY A 12 -1.82 19.65 -7.02
N PRO A 13 -1.38 19.02 -8.11
CA PRO A 13 -2.22 18.72 -9.28
C PRO A 13 -3.15 17.53 -9.01
N TRP A 14 -3.89 17.59 -7.93
CA TRP A 14 -4.88 16.60 -7.48
C TRP A 14 -5.96 17.28 -6.64
N GLU A 15 -7.08 16.59 -6.51
CA GLU A 15 -8.17 16.97 -5.62
C GLU A 15 -8.24 16.05 -4.42
N HIS A 16 -8.64 16.59 -3.27
CA HIS A 16 -8.88 15.81 -2.05
C HIS A 16 -10.36 15.54 -1.89
N GLN A 17 -10.72 14.26 -1.77
CA GLN A 17 -12.09 13.83 -1.55
C GLN A 17 -12.20 12.86 -0.38
N HIS A 18 -13.40 12.74 0.19
CA HIS A 18 -13.75 11.72 1.16
C HIS A 18 -14.82 10.81 0.60
N ILE A 19 -14.50 9.53 0.47
CA ILE A 19 -15.36 8.49 -0.10
C ILE A 19 -15.92 7.62 1.02
N ALA A 20 -17.24 7.48 1.08
CA ALA A 20 -17.90 6.56 1.99
C ALA A 20 -17.92 5.15 1.38
N ALA A 21 -17.33 4.18 2.06
CA ALA A 21 -17.31 2.79 1.66
C ALA A 21 -17.20 1.87 2.88
N ASN A 22 -17.80 0.69 2.83
CA ASN A 22 -17.71 -0.34 3.87
C ASN A 22 -17.90 0.21 5.31
N GLY A 23 -18.87 1.13 5.48
CA GLY A 23 -19.20 1.74 6.78
C GLY A 23 -18.11 2.67 7.35
N THR A 24 -17.19 3.14 6.52
CA THR A 24 -16.03 3.97 6.87
C THR A 24 -15.87 5.07 5.83
N ARG A 25 -15.29 6.19 6.21
CA ARG A 25 -14.97 7.29 5.29
C ARG A 25 -13.48 7.26 5.00
N PHE A 26 -13.13 7.21 3.71
CA PHE A 26 -11.75 7.17 3.21
C PHE A 26 -11.38 8.48 2.56
N HIS A 27 -10.22 9.00 2.90
CA HIS A 27 -9.61 10.09 2.17
C HIS A 27 -8.90 9.55 0.93
N VAL A 28 -9.07 10.26 -0.18
CA VAL A 28 -8.36 10.01 -1.44
C VAL A 28 -7.82 11.31 -2.02
N ALA A 29 -6.67 11.24 -2.67
CA ALA A 29 -6.18 12.25 -3.59
C ALA A 29 -6.38 11.75 -5.02
N LEU A 30 -7.04 12.55 -5.85
CA LEU A 30 -7.52 12.19 -7.18
C LEU A 30 -6.91 13.11 -8.24
N SER A 31 -6.35 12.54 -9.31
CA SER A 31 -5.97 13.25 -10.53
C SER A 31 -6.68 12.61 -11.72
N THR A 32 -7.34 13.43 -12.55
CA THR A 32 -8.08 13.02 -13.75
C THR A 32 -7.42 13.53 -15.01
N PRO A 33 -7.61 12.89 -16.16
CA PRO A 33 -7.19 13.41 -17.46
C PRO A 33 -7.78 14.80 -17.74
N GLU A 34 -7.04 15.63 -18.47
CA GLU A 34 -7.55 16.94 -18.91
C GLU A 34 -8.67 16.78 -19.94
N GLY A 35 -9.74 17.58 -19.80
CA GLY A 35 -10.82 17.65 -20.78
C GLY A 35 -11.89 16.57 -20.68
N ASP A 36 -11.79 15.68 -19.69
CA ASP A 36 -12.79 14.67 -19.37
C ASP A 36 -13.26 14.85 -17.92
N ASP A 37 -14.54 14.64 -17.63
CA ASP A 37 -15.05 14.63 -16.25
C ASP A 37 -14.47 13.47 -15.43
N GLY A 38 -13.64 12.63 -16.08
CA GLY A 38 -12.83 11.57 -15.48
C GLY A 38 -13.61 10.31 -15.12
N ASP A 39 -14.94 10.30 -15.29
CA ASP A 39 -15.78 9.19 -14.87
C ASP A 39 -15.63 7.95 -15.77
N ASP A 40 -15.34 8.14 -17.07
CA ASP A 40 -15.14 7.05 -18.02
C ASP A 40 -13.69 6.58 -18.16
N ALA A 41 -12.71 7.36 -17.65
CA ALA A 41 -11.30 7.01 -17.73
C ALA A 41 -10.98 5.77 -16.86
N PRO A 42 -10.12 4.83 -17.35
CA PRO A 42 -9.74 3.65 -16.59
C PRO A 42 -9.15 3.99 -15.22
N LEU A 43 -9.69 3.39 -14.15
CA LEU A 43 -9.28 3.68 -12.78
C LEU A 43 -7.99 2.95 -12.42
N VAL A 44 -7.02 3.70 -11.89
CA VAL A 44 -5.81 3.18 -11.23
C VAL A 44 -5.85 3.58 -9.76
N LEU A 45 -6.02 2.61 -8.86
CA LEU A 45 -6.08 2.83 -7.42
C LEU A 45 -4.73 2.51 -6.77
N LEU A 46 -4.14 3.49 -6.10
CA LEU A 46 -2.80 3.44 -5.51
C LEU A 46 -2.87 3.31 -3.98
N LEU A 47 -2.28 2.25 -3.43
CA LEU A 47 -2.30 1.90 -2.01
C LEU A 47 -0.90 2.03 -1.41
N HIS A 48 -0.74 2.88 -0.41
CA HIS A 48 0.55 3.20 0.20
C HIS A 48 1.08 2.12 1.15
N ALA A 49 2.38 2.21 1.48
CA ALA A 49 3.02 1.41 2.51
C ALA A 49 2.92 2.06 3.90
N PHE A 50 3.28 1.30 4.94
CA PHE A 50 3.63 1.82 6.25
C PHE A 50 5.08 2.36 6.23
N PRO A 51 5.40 3.51 6.85
CA PRO A 51 4.52 4.41 7.62
C PRO A 51 3.95 5.57 6.79
N GLN A 52 3.88 5.44 5.48
CA GLN A 52 3.45 6.46 4.53
C GLN A 52 1.92 6.63 4.52
N ASN A 53 1.44 7.51 3.66
CA ASN A 53 0.05 7.77 3.33
C ASN A 53 -0.08 8.06 1.81
N TRP A 54 -1.22 8.56 1.35
CA TRP A 54 -1.49 8.90 -0.05
C TRP A 54 -0.36 9.69 -0.73
N TYR A 55 0.33 10.56 0.02
CA TYR A 55 1.35 11.48 -0.50
C TYR A 55 2.59 10.77 -1.08
N ALA A 56 2.79 9.51 -0.74
CA ALA A 56 3.83 8.68 -1.37
C ALA A 56 3.66 8.58 -2.90
N TRP A 57 2.45 8.76 -3.39
CA TRP A 57 2.09 8.64 -4.80
C TRP A 57 2.02 9.98 -5.56
N ARG A 58 2.48 11.09 -4.93
CA ARG A 58 2.40 12.45 -5.49
C ARG A 58 3.03 12.61 -6.87
N ALA A 59 4.05 11.81 -7.20
CA ALA A 59 4.68 11.85 -8.51
C ALA A 59 3.90 11.03 -9.56
N GLN A 60 3.25 9.93 -9.14
CA GLN A 60 2.51 9.04 -10.02
C GLN A 60 1.12 9.60 -10.38
N LEU A 61 0.46 10.28 -9.45
CA LEU A 61 -0.89 10.83 -9.66
C LEU A 61 -0.99 11.68 -10.95
N PRO A 62 -0.24 12.78 -11.11
CA PRO A 62 -0.35 13.62 -12.31
C PRO A 62 0.18 12.92 -13.56
N ALA A 63 1.18 12.05 -13.43
CA ALA A 63 1.74 11.35 -14.58
C ALA A 63 0.79 10.31 -15.17
N LEU A 64 0.02 9.60 -14.33
CA LEU A 64 -1.02 8.67 -14.77
C LEU A 64 -2.20 9.44 -15.38
N ALA A 65 -2.60 10.57 -14.79
CA ALA A 65 -3.66 11.42 -15.33
C ALA A 65 -3.28 11.95 -16.72
N ALA A 66 -2.05 12.45 -16.89
CA ALA A 66 -1.55 12.91 -18.19
C ALA A 66 -1.52 11.80 -19.26
N ALA A 67 -1.48 10.53 -18.84
CA ALA A 67 -1.53 9.37 -19.73
C ALA A 67 -2.95 8.82 -19.97
N GLY A 68 -4.00 9.52 -19.51
CA GLY A 68 -5.39 9.16 -19.75
C GLY A 68 -6.03 8.25 -18.71
N TYR A 69 -5.43 8.08 -17.53
CA TYR A 69 -5.97 7.27 -16.44
C TYR A 69 -6.54 8.13 -15.31
N ARG A 70 -7.65 7.72 -14.74
CA ARG A 70 -8.15 8.27 -13.48
C ARG A 70 -7.31 7.71 -12.33
N ALA A 71 -6.35 8.49 -11.83
CA ALA A 71 -5.42 8.08 -10.79
C ALA A 71 -5.92 8.48 -9.40
N VAL A 72 -6.03 7.53 -8.49
CA VAL A 72 -6.53 7.74 -7.12
C VAL A 72 -5.57 7.14 -6.10
N ALA A 73 -4.99 7.97 -5.24
CA ALA A 73 -4.21 7.52 -4.09
C ALA A 73 -5.06 7.55 -2.82
N MET A 74 -5.29 6.37 -2.24
CA MET A 74 -6.15 6.19 -1.08
C MET A 74 -5.34 6.14 0.21
N ASP A 75 -5.76 6.90 1.23
CA ASP A 75 -5.35 6.62 2.60
C ASP A 75 -6.04 5.36 3.09
N LEU A 76 -5.29 4.31 3.40
CA LEU A 76 -5.84 3.08 3.95
C LEU A 76 -6.51 3.33 5.31
N ARG A 77 -7.42 2.45 5.71
CA ARG A 77 -8.09 2.48 7.03
C ARG A 77 -7.09 2.74 8.14
N GLY A 78 -7.33 3.78 8.94
CA GLY A 78 -6.48 4.14 10.07
C GLY A 78 -5.29 5.05 9.75
N PHE A 79 -4.99 5.27 8.48
CA PHE A 79 -3.91 6.15 8.01
C PHE A 79 -4.44 7.52 7.57
N GLY A 80 -3.53 8.50 7.51
CA GLY A 80 -3.78 9.84 6.95
C GLY A 80 -5.08 10.45 7.46
N ASN A 81 -5.91 10.90 6.54
CA ASN A 81 -7.23 11.49 6.83
C ASN A 81 -8.41 10.51 6.70
N SER A 82 -8.14 9.20 6.51
CA SER A 82 -9.18 8.18 6.59
C SER A 82 -9.62 7.92 8.02
N ASP A 83 -10.86 7.47 8.19
CA ASP A 83 -11.45 7.16 9.49
C ASP A 83 -10.70 6.02 10.20
N ARG A 84 -10.80 6.01 11.53
CA ARG A 84 -10.13 5.10 12.45
C ARG A 84 -11.12 4.32 13.29
N PRO A 85 -11.91 3.40 12.68
CA PRO A 85 -12.90 2.63 13.43
C PRO A 85 -12.18 1.70 14.42
N PRO A 86 -12.77 1.43 15.60
CA PRO A 86 -12.09 0.69 16.68
C PRO A 86 -11.93 -0.81 16.40
N ARG A 87 -12.41 -1.30 15.26
CA ARG A 87 -12.39 -2.71 14.84
C ARG A 87 -12.05 -2.83 13.35
N PHE A 88 -11.89 -4.08 12.89
CA PHE A 88 -11.68 -4.40 11.46
C PHE A 88 -10.30 -3.96 10.93
N HIS A 89 -9.24 -4.40 11.63
CA HIS A 89 -7.85 -4.20 11.22
C HIS A 89 -7.29 -5.36 10.39
N ASP A 90 -8.16 -6.26 9.96
CA ASP A 90 -7.81 -7.49 9.25
C ASP A 90 -7.76 -7.30 7.73
N SER A 91 -7.06 -8.19 7.04
CA SER A 91 -6.86 -8.11 5.58
C SER A 91 -8.15 -8.29 4.78
N LEU A 92 -9.15 -9.00 5.29
CA LEU A 92 -10.45 -9.15 4.62
C LEU A 92 -11.20 -7.82 4.61
N SER A 93 -11.20 -7.12 5.76
CA SER A 93 -11.79 -5.78 5.88
C SER A 93 -11.11 -4.77 4.97
N LEU A 94 -9.77 -4.82 4.86
CA LEU A 94 -9.03 -3.91 3.97
C LEU A 94 -9.35 -4.16 2.49
N ALA A 95 -9.50 -5.42 2.07
CA ALA A 95 -9.93 -5.73 0.70
C ALA A 95 -11.36 -5.26 0.43
N ALA A 96 -12.27 -5.40 1.40
CA ALA A 96 -13.63 -4.88 1.32
C ALA A 96 -13.66 -3.34 1.24
N ASP A 97 -12.76 -2.65 1.95
CA ASP A 97 -12.61 -1.19 1.86
C ASP A 97 -12.22 -0.77 0.44
N VAL A 98 -11.18 -1.38 -0.11
CA VAL A 98 -10.69 -1.10 -1.46
C VAL A 98 -11.78 -1.36 -2.50
N SER A 99 -12.45 -2.51 -2.42
CA SER A 99 -13.58 -2.86 -3.29
C SER A 99 -14.73 -1.84 -3.18
N GLY A 100 -15.05 -1.42 -1.95
CA GLY A 100 -16.07 -0.41 -1.70
C GLY A 100 -15.71 0.96 -2.27
N VAL A 101 -14.44 1.40 -2.13
CA VAL A 101 -13.96 2.66 -2.70
C VAL A 101 -14.03 2.64 -4.22
N ILE A 102 -13.62 1.55 -4.90
CA ILE A 102 -13.71 1.41 -6.36
C ILE A 102 -15.16 1.60 -6.81
N ARG A 103 -16.12 0.91 -6.18
CA ARG A 103 -17.54 1.03 -6.52
C ARG A 103 -18.10 2.41 -6.21
N SER A 104 -17.73 3.02 -5.10
CA SER A 104 -18.19 4.37 -4.73
C SER A 104 -17.61 5.47 -5.63
N LEU A 105 -16.48 5.20 -6.29
CA LEU A 105 -15.95 6.05 -7.37
C LEU A 105 -16.66 5.85 -8.72
N GLY A 106 -17.67 4.97 -8.80
CA GLY A 106 -18.41 4.70 -10.03
C GLY A 106 -17.72 3.73 -10.99
N ALA A 107 -16.53 3.21 -10.65
CA ALA A 107 -15.79 2.34 -11.55
C ALA A 107 -16.26 0.87 -11.44
N ALA A 108 -16.42 0.20 -12.59
CA ALA A 108 -16.74 -1.22 -12.65
C ALA A 108 -15.58 -2.08 -12.14
N ASN A 109 -14.35 -1.71 -12.46
CA ASN A 109 -13.11 -2.35 -11.99
C ASN A 109 -11.96 -1.35 -12.01
N ALA A 110 -10.81 -1.76 -11.46
CA ALA A 110 -9.61 -0.94 -11.39
C ALA A 110 -8.33 -1.78 -11.59
N VAL A 111 -7.27 -1.13 -12.01
CA VAL A 111 -5.91 -1.63 -11.78
C VAL A 111 -5.49 -1.17 -10.39
N ILE A 112 -5.15 -2.12 -9.52
CA ILE A 112 -4.83 -1.84 -8.11
C ILE A 112 -3.33 -1.95 -7.91
N VAL A 113 -2.69 -0.84 -7.59
CA VAL A 113 -1.23 -0.78 -7.36
C VAL A 113 -0.97 -0.60 -5.88
N GLY A 114 -0.29 -1.55 -5.27
CA GLY A 114 0.01 -1.52 -3.84
C GLY A 114 1.50 -1.55 -3.54
N HIS A 115 1.92 -0.74 -2.59
CA HIS A 115 3.29 -0.69 -2.10
C HIS A 115 3.38 -1.22 -0.67
N GLY A 116 4.34 -2.09 -0.37
CA GLY A 116 4.58 -2.62 0.96
C GLY A 116 3.32 -3.21 1.62
N TYR A 117 2.77 -2.53 2.63
CA TYR A 117 1.51 -2.92 3.27
C TYR A 117 0.32 -2.86 2.30
N GLY A 118 0.20 -1.79 1.50
CA GLY A 118 -0.79 -1.70 0.42
C GLY A 118 -0.60 -2.81 -0.63
N GLY A 119 0.64 -3.27 -0.84
CA GLY A 119 0.95 -4.41 -1.69
C GLY A 119 0.39 -5.74 -1.18
N GLN A 120 0.34 -5.93 0.16
CA GLN A 120 -0.35 -7.09 0.75
C GLN A 120 -1.87 -7.07 0.49
N VAL A 121 -2.45 -5.86 0.47
CA VAL A 121 -3.87 -5.69 0.10
C VAL A 121 -4.05 -5.97 -1.39
N ALA A 122 -3.22 -5.38 -2.26
CA ALA A 122 -3.30 -5.56 -3.71
C ALA A 122 -3.14 -7.04 -4.12
N TRP A 123 -2.23 -7.81 -3.52
CA TRP A 123 -2.12 -9.26 -3.70
C TRP A 123 -3.40 -10.02 -3.38
N SER A 124 -4.19 -9.52 -2.45
CA SER A 124 -5.40 -10.19 -1.97
C SER A 124 -6.63 -9.89 -2.85
N MET A 125 -6.62 -8.78 -3.59
CA MET A 125 -7.78 -8.30 -4.34
C MET A 125 -8.29 -9.27 -5.41
N PRO A 126 -7.44 -9.92 -6.23
CA PRO A 126 -7.93 -10.86 -7.24
C PRO A 126 -8.70 -12.05 -6.67
N SER A 127 -8.38 -12.46 -5.43
CA SER A 127 -9.06 -13.57 -4.75
C SER A 127 -10.27 -13.14 -3.93
N LEU A 128 -10.22 -11.93 -3.33
CA LEU A 128 -11.27 -11.46 -2.40
C LEU A 128 -12.32 -10.57 -3.07
N ALA A 129 -11.98 -9.91 -4.17
CA ALA A 129 -12.84 -9.03 -4.93
C ALA A 129 -12.52 -9.10 -6.44
N PRO A 130 -12.66 -10.28 -7.07
CA PRO A 130 -12.28 -10.50 -8.48
C PRO A 130 -13.07 -9.63 -9.45
N ASP A 131 -14.31 -9.30 -9.12
CA ASP A 131 -15.23 -8.51 -9.94
C ASP A 131 -14.80 -7.06 -10.13
N VAL A 132 -14.00 -6.50 -9.20
CA VAL A 132 -13.48 -5.12 -9.30
C VAL A 132 -11.99 -5.07 -9.60
N THR A 133 -11.33 -6.21 -9.82
CA THR A 133 -9.88 -6.29 -10.02
C THR A 133 -9.54 -6.64 -11.46
N ARG A 134 -9.10 -5.65 -12.25
CA ARG A 134 -8.64 -5.85 -13.64
C ARG A 134 -7.21 -6.41 -13.70
N ALA A 135 -6.31 -5.83 -12.92
CA ALA A 135 -4.90 -6.21 -12.81
C ALA A 135 -4.30 -5.68 -11.51
N VAL A 136 -3.11 -6.16 -11.11
CA VAL A 136 -2.43 -5.67 -9.91
C VAL A 136 -0.97 -5.30 -10.15
N GLY A 137 -0.55 -4.18 -9.55
CA GLY A 137 0.83 -3.75 -9.44
C GLY A 137 1.34 -3.92 -8.00
N ILE A 138 2.44 -4.61 -7.79
CA ILE A 138 2.95 -4.97 -6.46
C ILE A 138 4.36 -4.45 -6.27
N LEU A 139 4.52 -3.45 -5.42
CA LEU A 139 5.78 -2.79 -5.13
C LEU A 139 6.30 -3.20 -3.75
N SER A 140 7.54 -3.67 -3.68
CA SER A 140 8.25 -4.03 -2.44
C SER A 140 7.44 -4.91 -1.47
N SER A 141 6.67 -5.86 -2.00
CA SER A 141 5.76 -6.69 -1.19
C SER A 141 5.71 -8.13 -1.70
N PRO A 142 6.22 -9.14 -0.97
CA PRO A 142 6.06 -10.55 -1.31
C PRO A 142 4.60 -10.99 -1.12
N HIS A 143 4.24 -12.13 -1.74
CA HIS A 143 2.90 -12.70 -1.57
C HIS A 143 2.59 -13.03 -0.10
N PRO A 144 1.34 -12.81 0.39
CA PRO A 144 0.97 -12.99 1.81
C PRO A 144 1.29 -14.37 2.39
N ILE A 145 1.13 -15.45 1.62
CA ILE A 145 1.35 -16.81 2.11
C ILE A 145 2.81 -17.05 2.49
N PRO A 146 3.81 -16.95 1.58
CA PRO A 146 5.20 -17.12 1.96
C PRO A 146 5.65 -16.10 3.02
N LEU A 147 5.18 -14.86 2.95
CA LEU A 147 5.51 -13.85 3.94
C LEU A 147 5.09 -14.29 5.35
N ARG A 148 3.91 -14.89 5.55
CA ARG A 148 3.42 -15.30 6.87
C ARG A 148 3.93 -16.66 7.31
N SER A 149 4.15 -17.60 6.39
CA SER A 149 4.58 -18.96 6.71
C SER A 149 6.10 -19.14 6.80
N ARG A 150 6.87 -18.23 6.22
CA ARG A 150 8.34 -18.36 6.07
C ARG A 150 9.11 -17.10 6.51
N GLN A 151 8.52 -16.26 7.34
CA GLN A 151 9.11 -14.98 7.79
C GLN A 151 10.60 -15.05 8.19
N PRO A 152 11.04 -15.99 9.05
CA PRO A 152 12.44 -16.06 9.47
C PRO A 152 13.43 -16.33 8.33
N ARG A 153 12.95 -16.82 7.18
CA ARG A 153 13.77 -17.11 6.00
C ARG A 153 13.67 -16.04 4.91
N LEU A 154 12.71 -15.14 5.02
CA LEU A 154 12.42 -14.13 4.01
C LEU A 154 12.77 -12.73 4.46
N LEU A 155 12.78 -12.46 5.77
CA LEU A 155 12.96 -11.14 6.33
C LEU A 155 14.30 -11.04 7.09
N PRO A 156 14.99 -9.90 7.01
CA PRO A 156 16.15 -9.61 7.82
C PRO A 156 15.84 -9.61 9.31
N ALA A 157 16.85 -9.88 10.15
CA ALA A 157 16.71 -9.86 11.61
C ALA A 157 16.20 -8.50 12.13
N SER A 158 16.60 -7.39 11.50
CA SER A 158 16.12 -6.04 11.83
C SER A 158 14.62 -5.88 11.61
N THR A 159 14.10 -6.40 10.49
CA THR A 159 12.65 -6.37 10.20
C THR A 159 11.88 -7.27 11.16
N LEU A 160 12.41 -8.46 11.46
CA LEU A 160 11.81 -9.36 12.47
C LEU A 160 11.79 -8.71 13.86
N ALA A 161 12.86 -8.03 14.25
CA ALA A 161 12.92 -7.28 15.50
C ALA A 161 11.86 -6.15 15.54
N SER A 162 11.66 -5.42 14.44
CA SER A 162 10.62 -4.41 14.33
C SER A 162 9.22 -5.01 14.43
N LEU A 163 8.97 -6.16 13.81
CA LEU A 163 7.69 -6.88 13.92
C LEU A 163 7.43 -7.37 15.34
N LEU A 164 8.45 -7.86 16.04
CA LEU A 164 8.34 -8.27 17.46
C LEU A 164 8.12 -7.06 18.35
N PHE A 165 8.85 -5.97 18.15
CA PHE A 165 8.66 -4.72 18.86
C PHE A 165 7.23 -4.20 18.73
N ALA A 166 6.65 -4.25 17.52
CA ALA A 166 5.26 -3.84 17.27
C ALA A 166 4.23 -4.67 18.07
N GLN A 167 4.60 -5.86 18.61
CA GLN A 167 3.71 -6.67 19.45
C GLN A 167 3.57 -6.14 20.88
N LEU A 168 4.47 -5.27 21.33
CA LEU A 168 4.40 -4.69 22.68
C LEU A 168 3.21 -3.72 22.78
N PRO A 169 2.56 -3.62 23.97
CA PRO A 169 1.49 -2.65 24.19
C PRO A 169 2.10 -1.24 24.38
N TRP A 170 1.46 -0.24 23.83
CA TRP A 170 1.68 1.22 24.01
C TRP A 170 3.08 1.77 23.62
N VAL A 171 4.12 0.99 23.76
CA VAL A 171 5.51 1.44 23.48
C VAL A 171 5.70 1.76 22.00
N PRO A 172 5.31 0.89 21.03
CA PRO A 172 5.41 1.19 19.61
C PRO A 172 4.58 2.41 19.20
N GLU A 173 3.36 2.55 19.74
CA GLU A 173 2.49 3.70 19.47
C GLU A 173 3.12 5.02 19.93
N ARG A 174 3.77 5.01 21.10
CA ARG A 174 4.50 6.18 21.59
C ARG A 174 5.67 6.51 20.65
N ARG A 175 6.47 5.51 20.30
CA ARG A 175 7.62 5.70 19.41
C ARG A 175 7.21 6.21 18.02
N LEU A 176 6.08 5.75 17.46
CA LEU A 176 5.54 6.25 16.19
C LEU A 176 5.18 7.73 16.25
N ARG A 177 4.66 8.20 17.38
CA ARG A 177 4.31 9.62 17.58
C ARG A 177 5.55 10.49 17.86
N ASP A 178 6.63 9.90 18.36
CA ASP A 178 7.86 10.62 18.70
C ASP A 178 8.83 10.66 17.49
N ASP A 179 9.63 9.64 17.29
CA ASP A 179 10.78 9.67 16.39
C ASP A 179 10.95 8.43 15.50
N TRP A 180 10.09 7.42 15.62
CA TRP A 180 10.28 6.16 14.92
C TRP A 180 10.03 6.25 13.41
N VAL A 181 9.11 7.09 12.96
CA VAL A 181 8.81 7.25 11.52
C VAL A 181 10.05 7.63 10.71
N PRO A 182 10.77 8.73 11.02
CA PRO A 182 12.01 9.08 10.31
C PRO A 182 13.07 7.98 10.39
N GLN A 183 13.19 7.30 11.54
CA GLN A 183 14.14 6.20 11.72
C GLN A 183 13.80 5.01 10.80
N LEU A 184 12.52 4.63 10.66
CA LEU A 184 12.09 3.56 9.77
C LEU A 184 12.34 3.91 8.31
N LEU A 185 12.02 5.14 7.89
CA LEU A 185 12.26 5.61 6.53
C LEU A 185 13.75 5.51 6.17
N LYS A 186 14.62 5.99 7.04
CA LYS A 186 16.08 5.90 6.88
C LYS A 186 16.59 4.46 6.92
N ALA A 187 16.04 3.61 7.78
CA ALA A 187 16.50 2.23 7.94
C ALA A 187 16.12 1.33 6.76
N TRP A 188 14.98 1.57 6.12
CA TRP A 188 14.41 0.72 5.07
C TRP A 188 14.68 1.24 3.65
N GLY A 189 14.83 2.55 3.49
CA GLY A 189 15.19 3.19 2.23
C GLY A 189 16.62 2.88 1.79
N ALA A 190 16.97 3.28 0.58
CA ALA A 190 18.34 3.23 0.09
C ALA A 190 19.26 4.09 0.96
N PRO A 191 20.57 3.73 1.09
CA PRO A 191 21.49 4.45 1.98
C PRO A 191 21.59 5.96 1.70
N ASP A 192 21.50 6.33 0.43
CA ASP A 192 21.68 7.70 -0.05
C ASP A 192 20.36 8.45 -0.25
N TRP A 193 19.22 7.82 0.12
CA TRP A 193 17.92 8.43 0.02
C TRP A 193 17.55 9.17 1.30
N ASP A 194 17.13 10.42 1.15
CA ASP A 194 16.54 11.22 2.21
C ASP A 194 15.07 11.48 1.89
N CYS A 195 14.19 11.14 2.83
CA CYS A 195 12.76 11.28 2.64
C CYS A 195 12.32 12.71 2.97
N GLU A 196 12.14 13.55 1.96
CA GLU A 196 11.64 14.92 2.11
C GLU A 196 10.29 14.98 2.85
N ALA A 197 9.44 13.95 2.66
CA ALA A 197 8.12 13.84 3.29
C ALA A 197 8.13 13.24 4.71
N ALA A 198 9.29 12.98 5.31
CA ALA A 198 9.39 12.29 6.60
C ALA A 198 8.61 12.99 7.72
N ALA A 199 8.64 14.32 7.77
CA ALA A 199 7.87 15.11 8.74
C ALA A 199 6.36 14.95 8.53
N HIS A 200 5.89 14.98 7.29
CA HIS A 200 4.48 14.77 6.93
C HIS A 200 3.98 13.38 7.38
N TYR A 201 4.73 12.32 7.15
CA TYR A 201 4.36 10.98 7.62
C TYR A 201 4.39 10.85 9.14
N ALA A 202 5.36 11.51 9.80
CA ALA A 202 5.41 11.55 11.27
C ALA A 202 4.21 12.28 11.87
N ASP A 203 3.79 13.40 11.27
CA ASP A 203 2.60 14.16 11.70
C ASP A 203 1.31 13.34 11.54
N ALA A 204 1.19 12.55 10.46
CA ALA A 204 0.06 11.63 10.29
C ALA A 204 -0.07 10.62 11.45
N MET A 205 1.06 10.14 12.01
CA MET A 205 1.04 9.21 13.16
C MET A 205 0.70 9.91 14.49
N ARG A 206 0.76 11.24 14.55
CA ARG A 206 0.37 12.05 15.73
C ARG A 206 -1.13 12.37 15.76
N LEU A 207 -1.87 12.10 14.69
CA LEU A 207 -3.32 12.23 14.70
C LEU A 207 -3.95 11.30 15.76
N PRO A 208 -5.09 11.69 16.35
CA PRO A 208 -5.75 10.88 17.36
C PRO A 208 -5.97 9.44 16.90
N SER A 209 -5.56 8.48 17.70
CA SER A 209 -5.65 7.02 17.45
C SER A 209 -4.88 6.48 16.25
N ALA A 210 -4.23 7.28 15.39
CA ALA A 210 -3.54 6.81 14.19
C ALA A 210 -2.47 5.75 14.51
N ALA A 211 -1.53 6.06 15.39
CA ALA A 211 -0.48 5.12 15.79
C ALA A 211 -1.04 3.80 16.35
N HIS A 212 -2.17 3.85 17.09
CA HIS A 212 -2.83 2.66 17.62
C HIS A 212 -3.39 1.78 16.48
N HIS A 213 -4.14 2.37 15.54
CA HIS A 213 -4.73 1.64 14.41
C HIS A 213 -3.67 0.95 13.54
N VAL A 214 -2.61 1.67 13.24
CA VAL A 214 -1.48 1.15 12.46
C VAL A 214 -0.80 -0.02 13.18
N MET A 215 -0.61 0.09 14.50
CA MET A 215 -0.03 -1.01 15.29
C MET A 215 -0.98 -2.20 15.40
N GLU A 216 -2.29 -2.02 15.51
CA GLU A 216 -3.24 -3.13 15.51
C GLU A 216 -3.23 -3.89 14.16
N GLN A 217 -3.07 -3.21 13.04
CA GLN A 217 -2.88 -3.87 11.74
C GLN A 217 -1.59 -4.69 11.70
N ALA A 218 -0.48 -4.14 12.19
CA ALA A 218 0.80 -4.87 12.29
C ALA A 218 0.69 -6.08 13.25
N ARG A 219 -0.01 -5.93 14.37
CA ARG A 219 -0.30 -7.01 15.31
C ARG A 219 -1.16 -8.10 14.68
N TRP A 220 -2.18 -7.71 13.92
CA TRP A 220 -3.03 -8.68 13.23
C TRP A 220 -2.23 -9.54 12.25
N GLN A 221 -1.33 -8.95 11.49
CA GLN A 221 -0.46 -9.68 10.55
C GLN A 221 0.29 -10.84 11.21
N VAL A 222 0.80 -10.63 12.43
CA VAL A 222 1.55 -11.65 13.19
C VAL A 222 0.61 -12.60 13.96
N ARG A 223 -0.31 -12.02 14.75
CA ARG A 223 -1.13 -12.77 15.71
C ARG A 223 -2.24 -13.58 15.06
N SER A 224 -2.70 -13.20 13.87
CA SER A 224 -3.81 -13.89 13.21
C SER A 224 -3.38 -15.21 12.55
N THR A 225 -2.11 -15.34 12.15
CA THR A 225 -1.63 -16.50 11.39
C THR A 225 -2.00 -17.86 12.01
N PRO A 226 -1.86 -18.10 13.31
CA PRO A 226 -2.31 -19.34 13.95
C PRO A 226 -3.82 -19.37 14.28
N ARG A 227 -4.55 -18.28 14.08
CA ARG A 227 -5.96 -18.14 14.49
C ARG A 227 -6.92 -18.45 13.33
N PRO A 228 -8.18 -18.85 13.59
CA PRO A 228 -9.16 -19.15 12.53
C PRO A 228 -9.36 -18.03 11.53
N ALA A 229 -9.34 -16.75 11.96
CA ALA A 229 -9.49 -15.60 11.07
C ALA A 229 -8.33 -15.50 10.07
N GLY A 230 -7.09 -15.65 10.53
CA GLY A 230 -5.91 -15.65 9.67
C GLY A 230 -5.85 -16.88 8.75
N GLN A 231 -6.26 -18.04 9.24
CA GLN A 231 -6.33 -19.25 8.41
C GLN A 231 -7.39 -19.13 7.30
N ARG A 232 -8.55 -18.55 7.59
CA ARG A 232 -9.57 -18.22 6.57
C ARG A 232 -9.00 -17.27 5.50
N TYR A 233 -8.31 -16.22 5.90
CA TYR A 233 -7.66 -15.30 4.98
C TYR A 233 -6.62 -16.00 4.10
N LEU A 234 -5.68 -16.77 4.70
CA LEU A 234 -4.64 -17.48 3.95
C LEU A 234 -5.22 -18.55 3.02
N SER A 235 -6.32 -19.19 3.41
CA SER A 235 -7.05 -20.12 2.53
C SER A 235 -7.67 -19.38 1.33
N ALA A 236 -8.26 -18.23 1.55
CA ALA A 236 -8.91 -17.44 0.49
C ALA A 236 -7.91 -16.92 -0.57
N VAL A 237 -6.67 -16.58 -0.17
CA VAL A 237 -5.63 -16.08 -1.08
C VAL A 237 -4.64 -17.18 -1.54
N ARG A 238 -5.00 -18.43 -1.41
CA ARG A 238 -4.12 -19.57 -1.74
C ARG A 238 -4.04 -19.86 -3.23
N GLU A 239 -5.18 -19.73 -3.91
CA GLU A 239 -5.26 -20.05 -5.33
C GLU A 239 -4.46 -19.06 -6.17
N PRO A 240 -3.70 -19.51 -7.16
CA PRO A 240 -2.96 -18.63 -8.05
C PRO A 240 -3.90 -17.65 -8.79
N ILE A 241 -3.53 -16.40 -8.78
CA ILE A 241 -4.31 -15.32 -9.40
C ILE A 241 -4.17 -15.34 -10.92
N LYS A 242 -5.25 -15.02 -11.63
CA LYS A 242 -5.33 -15.12 -13.09
C LYS A 242 -5.19 -13.76 -13.80
N VAL A 243 -5.37 -12.66 -13.06
CA VAL A 243 -5.21 -11.33 -13.62
C VAL A 243 -3.72 -11.02 -13.85
N PRO A 244 -3.38 -10.12 -14.79
CA PRO A 244 -2.01 -9.68 -15.01
C PRO A 244 -1.39 -9.06 -13.75
N VAL A 245 -0.10 -9.34 -13.51
CA VAL A 245 0.65 -8.86 -12.34
C VAL A 245 1.94 -8.17 -12.75
N LEU A 246 2.11 -6.91 -12.33
CA LEU A 246 3.40 -6.24 -12.34
C LEU A 246 4.04 -6.31 -10.96
N GLY A 247 5.24 -6.87 -10.84
CA GLY A 247 6.06 -6.85 -9.63
C GLY A 247 7.25 -5.91 -9.79
N LEU A 248 7.38 -4.91 -8.90
CA LEU A 248 8.57 -4.06 -8.81
C LEU A 248 9.21 -4.21 -7.43
N HIS A 249 10.55 -4.18 -7.38
CA HIS A 249 11.27 -4.30 -6.13
C HIS A 249 12.58 -3.49 -6.14
N GLY A 250 12.95 -2.90 -5.00
CA GLY A 250 14.20 -2.18 -4.88
C GLY A 250 15.39 -3.12 -4.62
N ALA A 251 16.48 -2.95 -5.36
CA ALA A 251 17.69 -3.76 -5.17
C ALA A 251 18.34 -3.55 -3.80
N LYS A 252 18.14 -2.37 -3.20
CA LYS A 252 18.67 -1.98 -1.88
C LYS A 252 17.62 -2.04 -0.77
N ASP A 253 16.48 -2.69 -0.99
CA ASP A 253 15.41 -2.84 0.03
C ASP A 253 15.95 -3.59 1.25
N ARG A 254 16.01 -2.88 2.38
CA ARG A 254 16.48 -3.41 3.67
C ARG A 254 15.37 -3.92 4.56
N CYS A 255 14.11 -3.58 4.24
CA CYS A 255 12.93 -4.06 4.96
C CYS A 255 12.53 -5.46 4.48
N MET A 256 12.33 -5.58 3.17
CA MET A 256 11.95 -6.83 2.49
C MET A 256 12.87 -7.02 1.28
N PRO A 257 14.03 -7.66 1.41
CA PRO A 257 14.96 -7.83 0.31
C PRO A 257 14.34 -8.55 -0.90
N ALA A 258 14.81 -8.27 -2.13
CA ALA A 258 14.23 -8.79 -3.36
C ALA A 258 14.10 -10.33 -3.38
N TYR A 259 14.99 -11.07 -2.69
CA TYR A 259 14.88 -12.52 -2.56
C TYR A 259 13.63 -12.97 -1.79
N SER A 260 12.97 -12.10 -1.03
CA SER A 260 11.70 -12.41 -0.36
C SER A 260 10.57 -12.72 -1.35
N ARG A 261 10.70 -12.23 -2.60
CA ARG A 261 9.75 -12.42 -3.70
C ARG A 261 9.91 -13.74 -4.47
N ARG A 262 10.90 -14.56 -4.12
CA ARG A 262 11.26 -15.80 -4.87
C ARG A 262 10.15 -16.85 -4.99
N PHE A 263 9.09 -16.74 -4.20
CA PHE A 263 7.94 -17.65 -4.23
C PHE A 263 6.69 -17.02 -4.87
N ASP A 264 6.75 -15.74 -5.30
CA ASP A 264 5.57 -15.05 -5.82
C ASP A 264 5.01 -15.73 -7.07
N ASN A 265 5.89 -16.24 -7.94
CA ASN A 265 5.48 -16.93 -9.16
C ASN A 265 4.61 -18.17 -8.91
N ASP A 266 4.72 -18.80 -7.75
CA ASP A 266 3.90 -19.96 -7.38
C ASP A 266 2.41 -19.58 -7.18
N PHE A 267 2.12 -18.29 -7.05
CA PHE A 267 0.80 -17.73 -6.80
C PHE A 267 0.26 -16.89 -7.97
N VAL A 268 0.87 -16.97 -9.14
CA VAL A 268 0.40 -16.28 -10.35
C VAL A 268 0.21 -17.29 -11.47
N ALA A 269 -1.02 -17.40 -11.99
CA ALA A 269 -1.38 -18.22 -13.13
C ALA A 269 -1.55 -17.39 -14.41
N GLY A 270 -1.68 -16.07 -14.27
CA GLY A 270 -1.73 -15.11 -15.38
C GLY A 270 -0.33 -14.59 -15.76
N ASP A 271 -0.31 -13.52 -16.54
CA ASP A 271 0.93 -12.87 -16.93
C ASP A 271 1.63 -12.23 -15.72
N TYR A 272 2.90 -12.56 -15.52
CA TYR A 272 3.71 -12.01 -14.43
C TYR A 272 4.99 -11.36 -14.95
N THR A 273 5.08 -10.05 -14.79
CA THR A 273 6.30 -9.29 -15.05
C THR A 273 6.92 -8.87 -13.73
N PHE A 274 8.16 -9.30 -13.46
CA PHE A 274 8.91 -8.89 -12.26
C PHE A 274 10.18 -8.14 -12.64
N ARG A 275 10.42 -6.98 -12.00
CA ARG A 275 11.62 -6.15 -12.21
C ARG A 275 12.21 -5.71 -10.88
N VAL A 276 13.55 -5.73 -10.81
CA VAL A 276 14.30 -5.18 -9.67
C VAL A 276 14.94 -3.87 -10.12
N LEU A 277 14.63 -2.78 -9.40
CA LEU A 277 15.10 -1.44 -9.70
C LEU A 277 16.45 -1.19 -9.02
N PRO A 278 17.54 -0.97 -9.80
CA PRO A 278 18.85 -0.70 -9.23
C PRO A 278 18.85 0.65 -8.49
N GLY A 279 19.55 0.71 -7.37
CA GLY A 279 19.70 1.95 -6.60
C GLY A 279 18.59 2.22 -5.58
N ALA A 280 17.37 1.72 -5.77
CA ALA A 280 16.22 1.95 -4.91
C ALA A 280 16.15 0.98 -3.73
N GLY A 281 15.67 1.47 -2.59
CA GLY A 281 15.37 0.72 -1.38
C GLY A 281 13.90 0.29 -1.30
N HIS A 282 13.30 0.39 -0.12
CA HIS A 282 11.93 -0.07 0.12
C HIS A 282 10.86 0.86 -0.47
N PHE A 283 11.08 2.18 -0.44
CA PHE A 283 10.05 3.20 -0.72
C PHE A 283 10.01 3.60 -2.20
N LEU A 284 9.82 2.63 -3.08
CA LEU A 284 9.90 2.75 -4.54
C LEU A 284 9.15 3.94 -5.17
N PRO A 285 7.90 4.27 -4.76
CA PRO A 285 7.17 5.39 -5.35
C PRO A 285 7.89 6.74 -5.23
N GLU A 286 8.74 6.87 -4.22
CA GLU A 286 9.52 8.09 -3.94
C GLU A 286 10.99 7.95 -4.34
N GLU A 287 11.64 6.83 -4.00
CA GLU A 287 13.07 6.59 -4.27
C GLU A 287 13.39 6.45 -5.77
N ALA A 288 12.44 5.92 -6.54
CA ALA A 288 12.59 5.65 -7.97
C ALA A 288 11.35 6.10 -8.75
N SER A 289 10.79 7.27 -8.42
CA SER A 289 9.49 7.76 -8.90
C SER A 289 9.35 7.70 -10.42
N ALA A 290 10.35 8.18 -11.17
CA ALA A 290 10.32 8.17 -12.63
C ALA A 290 10.32 6.73 -13.20
N SER A 291 11.14 5.83 -12.66
CA SER A 291 11.21 4.43 -13.10
C SER A 291 9.92 3.68 -12.75
N VAL A 292 9.36 3.89 -11.55
CA VAL A 292 8.07 3.32 -11.16
C VAL A 292 6.97 3.79 -12.11
N THR A 293 6.88 5.09 -12.38
CA THR A 293 5.89 5.66 -13.31
C THR A 293 6.01 5.04 -14.69
N GLN A 294 7.22 4.93 -15.25
CA GLN A 294 7.44 4.35 -16.55
C GLN A 294 6.99 2.88 -16.62
N HIS A 295 7.35 2.07 -15.61
CA HIS A 295 6.91 0.67 -15.55
C HIS A 295 5.40 0.52 -15.40
N LEU A 296 4.76 1.39 -14.61
CA LEU A 296 3.30 1.42 -14.47
C LEU A 296 2.63 1.76 -15.80
N LEU A 297 3.08 2.80 -16.51
CA LEU A 297 2.53 3.19 -17.81
C LEU A 297 2.71 2.08 -18.85
N THR A 298 3.88 1.44 -18.92
CA THR A 298 4.12 0.30 -19.80
C THR A 298 3.19 -0.88 -19.47
N PHE A 299 2.99 -1.16 -18.20
CA PHE A 299 2.06 -2.22 -17.76
C PHE A 299 0.61 -1.89 -18.12
N LEU A 300 0.17 -0.68 -17.82
CA LEU A 300 -1.19 -0.24 -18.10
C LEU A 300 -1.52 -0.30 -19.60
N SER A 301 -0.60 0.16 -20.47
CA SER A 301 -0.78 0.09 -21.93
C SER A 301 -0.78 -1.34 -22.49
N SER A 302 -0.31 -2.33 -21.75
CA SER A 302 -0.37 -3.74 -22.14
C SER A 302 -1.70 -4.42 -21.79
N LEU A 303 -2.57 -3.74 -21.04
CA LEU A 303 -3.87 -4.24 -20.63
C LEU A 303 -5.01 -3.84 -21.60
N ASP A 304 -4.73 -2.91 -22.49
CA ASP A 304 -5.63 -2.44 -23.55
C ASP A 304 -5.51 -3.36 -24.76
#